data_3c75fc389cd7380131819245bdbafa66
#
_entry.id   3c75fc389cd7380131819245bdbafa66
#
_cell.length_a   1.000
_cell.length_b   1.000
_cell.length_c   1.000
_cell.angle_alpha   90.00
_cell.angle_beta   90.00
_cell.angle_gamma   90.00
#
_symmetry.space_group_name_H-M   'P 1'
#
loop_
_entity.id
_entity.type
_entity.pdbx_description
1 polymer ?
#
loop_
_entity_poly.entity_id
_entity_poly.type
_entity_poly.pdbx_seq_one_letter_code
_entity_poly.pdbx_strand_id
1 'polypeptide(L)'
;MAKLITKEQMAEQENYVMKLKEENMRYAAQNGHAKLALTETYGCQQNENDTERIRGMLRQAGFDFTDDSNKADVVIYNTCAVRENAEQKVFGRLGILKHIKEERKDMVIGVCGCMVQQEHITEKIKKVHEHVDLVFGTHALYKMPELLYRAIHEKKTVVDIDSCDGAIAEDIPIMRDDDKKAWVSVMYGCNNFCSYCIVPYVRGRERSRTPEAVIAEVKELVARGCSEIALLGQNVNSYGK
;
A
#
# COMPACT_ATOMS: atom_id res chain seq x y z
N MET A 1 -21.29 1.26 -13.02
CA MET A 1 -20.81 0.71 -11.75
C MET A 1 -19.30 0.48 -11.83
N ALA A 2 -18.57 0.73 -10.76
CA ALA A 2 -17.15 0.43 -10.72
C ALA A 2 -16.89 -1.07 -10.88
N LYS A 3 -15.81 -1.43 -11.57
CA LYS A 3 -15.34 -2.81 -11.65
C LYS A 3 -14.81 -3.22 -10.28
N LEU A 4 -15.25 -4.35 -9.76
CA LEU A 4 -14.73 -4.93 -8.51
C LEU A 4 -13.68 -5.99 -8.81
N ILE A 5 -12.72 -6.14 -7.90
CA ILE A 5 -11.84 -7.31 -7.88
C ILE A 5 -12.71 -8.55 -7.58
N THR A 6 -12.49 -9.62 -8.33
CA THR A 6 -13.31 -10.84 -8.19
C THR A 6 -12.93 -11.60 -6.92
N LYS A 7 -13.86 -12.46 -6.46
CA LYS A 7 -13.59 -13.32 -5.29
C LYS A 7 -12.41 -14.27 -5.53
N GLU A 8 -12.26 -14.75 -6.77
CA GLU A 8 -11.13 -15.61 -7.16
C GLU A 8 -9.80 -14.86 -7.03
N GLN A 9 -9.74 -13.59 -7.48
CA GLN A 9 -8.55 -12.75 -7.34
C GLN A 9 -8.23 -12.46 -5.87
N MET A 10 -9.24 -12.22 -5.03
CA MET A 10 -9.04 -12.04 -3.59
C MET A 10 -8.56 -13.32 -2.91
N ALA A 11 -9.15 -14.48 -3.25
CA ALA A 11 -8.74 -15.79 -2.73
C ALA A 11 -7.29 -16.13 -3.13
N GLU A 12 -6.85 -15.72 -4.32
CA GLU A 12 -5.45 -15.85 -4.72
C GLU A 12 -4.53 -15.04 -3.79
N GLN A 13 -4.91 -13.81 -3.45
CA GLN A 13 -4.14 -12.98 -2.51
C GLN A 13 -4.12 -13.57 -1.09
N GLU A 14 -5.24 -14.11 -0.63
CA GLU A 14 -5.31 -14.84 0.65
C GLU A 14 -4.33 -16.02 0.67
N ASN A 15 -4.18 -16.76 -0.42
CA ASN A 15 -3.20 -17.84 -0.54
C ASN A 15 -1.76 -17.32 -0.38
N TYR A 16 -1.42 -16.16 -0.95
CA TYR A 16 -0.09 -15.56 -0.73
C TYR A 16 0.09 -15.07 0.71
N VAL A 17 -0.94 -14.52 1.34
CA VAL A 17 -0.90 -14.18 2.78
C VAL A 17 -0.60 -15.44 3.61
N MET A 18 -1.24 -16.57 3.31
CA MET A 18 -1.00 -17.83 4.03
C MET A 18 0.42 -18.34 3.83
N LYS A 19 0.97 -18.31 2.61
CA LYS A 19 2.37 -18.70 2.33
C LYS A 19 3.35 -17.85 3.14
N LEU A 20 3.20 -16.53 3.10
CA LEU A 20 4.04 -15.59 3.88
C LEU A 20 3.93 -15.86 5.37
N LYS A 21 2.71 -16.10 5.87
CA LYS A 21 2.46 -16.42 7.29
C LYS A 21 3.17 -17.71 7.72
N GLU A 22 3.08 -18.75 6.92
CA GLU A 22 3.78 -20.02 7.23
C GLU A 22 5.29 -19.84 7.30
N GLU A 23 5.88 -19.06 6.38
CA GLU A 23 7.31 -18.76 6.40
C GLU A 23 7.69 -17.93 7.62
N ASN A 24 6.89 -16.91 7.95
CA ASN A 24 7.14 -16.06 9.10
C ASN A 24 6.97 -16.81 10.42
N MET A 25 6.03 -17.73 10.52
CA MET A 25 5.89 -18.61 11.69
C MET A 25 7.09 -19.54 11.85
N ARG A 26 7.61 -20.12 10.77
CA ARG A 26 8.84 -20.93 10.80
C ARG A 26 10.04 -20.10 11.24
N TYR A 27 10.18 -18.89 10.70
CA TYR A 27 11.21 -17.95 11.11
C TYR A 27 11.11 -17.61 12.61
N ALA A 28 9.91 -17.30 13.09
CA ALA A 28 9.68 -16.95 14.50
C ALA A 28 10.01 -18.13 15.43
N ALA A 29 9.67 -19.36 15.04
CA ALA A 29 10.01 -20.57 15.81
C ALA A 29 11.53 -20.81 15.92
N GLN A 30 12.29 -20.42 14.89
CA GLN A 30 13.74 -20.58 14.86
C GLN A 30 14.50 -19.45 15.58
N ASN A 31 13.96 -18.22 15.54
CA ASN A 31 14.67 -17.02 16.00
C ASN A 31 14.10 -16.44 17.30
N GLY A 32 12.95 -16.94 17.77
CA GLY A 32 12.29 -16.46 18.99
C GLY A 32 11.53 -15.12 18.84
N HIS A 33 11.45 -14.56 17.65
CA HIS A 33 10.70 -13.33 17.33
C HIS A 33 10.17 -13.36 15.90
N ALA A 34 9.07 -12.64 15.64
CA ALA A 34 8.54 -12.46 14.30
C ALA A 34 9.45 -11.57 13.43
N LYS A 35 9.34 -11.70 12.10
CA LYS A 35 9.91 -10.72 11.18
C LYS A 35 9.24 -9.37 11.36
N LEU A 36 10.00 -8.29 11.18
CA LEU A 36 9.59 -6.92 11.43
C LEU A 36 9.35 -6.17 10.11
N ALA A 37 8.21 -5.49 10.04
CA ALA A 37 7.89 -4.58 8.95
C ALA A 37 7.94 -3.12 9.42
N LEU A 38 8.43 -2.23 8.56
CA LEU A 38 8.36 -0.79 8.70
C LEU A 38 7.55 -0.24 7.53
N THR A 39 6.55 0.60 7.83
CA THR A 39 5.79 1.31 6.81
C THR A 39 5.78 2.79 7.11
N GLU A 40 6.12 3.62 6.14
CA GLU A 40 6.05 5.08 6.28
C GLU A 40 5.23 5.68 5.14
N THR A 41 4.43 6.69 5.47
CA THR A 41 3.59 7.44 4.52
C THR A 41 4.16 8.82 4.28
N TYR A 42 4.41 9.13 3.02
CA TYR A 42 4.80 10.46 2.56
C TYR A 42 3.71 11.03 1.66
N GLY A 43 2.53 11.34 2.24
CA GLY A 43 1.38 11.64 1.39
C GLY A 43 0.22 12.36 2.05
N CYS A 44 -0.95 12.15 1.47
CA CYS A 44 -2.24 12.65 1.93
C CYS A 44 -2.98 11.56 2.73
N GLN A 45 -4.14 11.91 3.28
CA GLN A 45 -5.00 10.98 4.03
C GLN A 45 -5.37 9.71 3.23
N GLN A 46 -5.47 9.81 1.89
CA GLN A 46 -5.68 8.62 1.07
C GLN A 46 -4.47 7.68 1.10
N ASN A 47 -3.23 8.22 1.11
CA ASN A 47 -2.04 7.39 1.28
C ASN A 47 -1.98 6.79 2.70
N GLU A 48 -2.40 7.53 3.74
CA GLU A 48 -2.51 6.97 5.10
C GLU A 48 -3.47 5.77 5.12
N ASN A 49 -4.67 5.93 4.58
CA ASN A 49 -5.63 4.83 4.48
C ASN A 49 -5.09 3.64 3.66
N ASP A 50 -4.36 3.92 2.57
CA ASP A 50 -3.70 2.88 1.78
C ASP A 50 -2.61 2.16 2.61
N THR A 51 -1.86 2.87 3.47
CA THR A 51 -0.85 2.28 4.37
C THR A 51 -1.48 1.46 5.48
N GLU A 52 -2.59 1.88 6.07
CA GLU A 52 -3.35 1.07 7.03
C GLU A 52 -3.77 -0.29 6.44
N ARG A 53 -4.12 -0.34 5.14
CA ARG A 53 -4.41 -1.58 4.40
C ARG A 53 -3.16 -2.44 4.20
N ILE A 54 -2.04 -1.83 3.80
CA ILE A 54 -0.75 -2.52 3.68
C ILE A 54 -0.36 -3.14 5.03
N ARG A 55 -0.48 -2.39 6.12
CA ARG A 55 -0.22 -2.88 7.48
C ARG A 55 -1.15 -4.02 7.89
N GLY A 56 -2.44 -3.94 7.53
CA GLY A 56 -3.40 -5.01 7.77
C GLY A 56 -2.99 -6.32 7.08
N MET A 57 -2.59 -6.26 5.82
CA MET A 57 -2.10 -7.43 5.07
C MET A 57 -0.79 -7.98 5.64
N LEU A 58 0.17 -7.11 6.01
CA LEU A 58 1.42 -7.53 6.65
C LEU A 58 1.18 -8.19 8.01
N ARG A 59 0.25 -7.67 8.82
CA ARG A 59 -0.14 -8.27 10.10
C ARG A 59 -0.73 -9.67 9.90
N GLN A 60 -1.62 -9.84 8.92
CA GLN A 60 -2.17 -11.15 8.59
C GLN A 60 -1.11 -12.13 8.08
N ALA A 61 -0.10 -11.63 7.36
CA ALA A 61 1.05 -12.41 6.90
C ALA A 61 2.07 -12.72 8.02
N GLY A 62 1.79 -12.33 9.29
CA GLY A 62 2.61 -12.70 10.44
C GLY A 62 3.81 -11.79 10.71
N PHE A 63 3.81 -10.57 10.17
CA PHE A 63 4.83 -9.56 10.54
C PHE A 63 4.40 -8.81 11.80
N ASP A 64 5.38 -8.49 12.65
CA ASP A 64 5.28 -7.43 13.64
C ASP A 64 5.82 -6.12 13.06
N PHE A 65 5.70 -5.00 13.81
CA PHE A 65 6.07 -3.67 13.31
C PHE A 65 7.18 -3.04 14.12
N THR A 66 7.98 -2.20 13.46
CA THR A 66 9.05 -1.41 14.06
C THR A 66 9.15 -0.05 13.37
N ASP A 67 9.65 0.96 14.10
CA ASP A 67 10.00 2.27 13.55
C ASP A 67 11.51 2.38 13.25
N ASP A 68 12.29 1.34 13.56
CA ASP A 68 13.72 1.26 13.34
C ASP A 68 14.07 0.54 12.05
N SER A 69 14.50 1.28 11.03
CA SER A 69 14.87 0.71 9.73
C SER A 69 16.01 -0.31 9.79
N ASN A 70 16.88 -0.23 10.82
CA ASN A 70 17.97 -1.19 11.00
C ASN A 70 17.46 -2.57 11.44
N LYS A 71 16.27 -2.64 12.02
CA LYS A 71 15.64 -3.88 12.49
C LYS A 71 14.64 -4.47 11.51
N ALA A 72 14.10 -3.64 10.60
CA ALA A 72 13.04 -4.05 9.69
C ALA A 72 13.54 -5.09 8.67
N ASP A 73 12.78 -6.17 8.49
CA ASP A 73 12.99 -7.18 7.44
C ASP A 73 12.29 -6.77 6.14
N VAL A 74 11.21 -5.99 6.26
CA VAL A 74 10.47 -5.40 5.15
C VAL A 74 10.27 -3.92 5.42
N VAL A 75 10.63 -3.04 4.47
CA VAL A 75 10.34 -1.61 4.51
C VAL A 75 9.46 -1.25 3.33
N ILE A 76 8.33 -0.59 3.55
CA ILE A 76 7.43 -0.10 2.48
C ILE A 76 7.19 1.39 2.67
N TYR A 77 7.59 2.17 1.67
CA TYR A 77 7.31 3.60 1.59
C TYR A 77 6.11 3.87 0.66
N ASN A 78 5.03 4.39 1.23
CA ASN A 78 3.86 4.83 0.46
C ASN A 78 3.94 6.33 0.18
N THR A 79 3.89 6.71 -1.08
CA THR A 79 4.31 8.03 -1.52
C THR A 79 3.30 8.74 -2.39
N CYS A 80 3.26 10.09 -2.26
CA CYS A 80 2.35 10.97 -3.00
C CYS A 80 3.04 11.55 -4.25
N ALA A 81 2.26 11.75 -5.32
CA ALA A 81 2.72 12.41 -6.54
C ALA A 81 2.55 13.95 -6.52
N VAL A 82 1.84 14.50 -5.53
CA VAL A 82 1.46 15.92 -5.52
C VAL A 82 2.46 16.78 -4.74
N ARG A 83 3.32 16.16 -3.93
CA ARG A 83 4.24 16.86 -3.03
C ARG A 83 5.68 16.58 -3.43
N GLU A 84 6.34 17.52 -4.11
CA GLU A 84 7.75 17.42 -4.50
C GLU A 84 8.67 17.08 -3.32
N ASN A 85 8.43 17.68 -2.16
CA ASN A 85 9.17 17.35 -0.93
C ASN A 85 9.02 15.89 -0.47
N ALA A 86 7.91 15.22 -0.83
CA ALA A 86 7.71 13.80 -0.50
C ALA A 86 8.63 12.92 -1.35
N GLU A 87 8.76 13.23 -2.63
CA GLU A 87 9.65 12.52 -3.56
C GLU A 87 11.11 12.60 -3.10
N GLN A 88 11.60 13.81 -2.81
CA GLN A 88 12.98 14.02 -2.35
C GLN A 88 13.26 13.29 -1.03
N LYS A 89 12.32 13.31 -0.07
CA LYS A 89 12.45 12.58 1.18
C LYS A 89 12.56 11.08 0.95
N VAL A 90 11.72 10.51 0.09
CA VAL A 90 11.77 9.07 -0.21
C VAL A 90 13.10 8.69 -0.85
N PHE A 91 13.59 9.43 -1.85
CA PHE A 91 14.88 9.14 -2.44
C PHE A 91 16.04 9.27 -1.44
N GLY A 92 16.00 10.26 -0.55
CA GLY A 92 16.97 10.37 0.55
C GLY A 92 16.92 9.16 1.49
N ARG A 93 15.71 8.69 1.86
CA ARG A 93 15.52 7.49 2.69
C ARG A 93 15.99 6.22 1.98
N LEU A 94 15.71 6.07 0.68
CA LEU A 94 16.21 4.94 -0.12
C LEU A 94 17.74 4.90 -0.14
N GLY A 95 18.42 6.07 -0.17
CA GLY A 95 19.87 6.15 -0.06
C GLY A 95 20.38 5.57 1.27
N ILE A 96 19.70 5.85 2.40
CA ILE A 96 20.03 5.29 3.71
C ILE A 96 19.81 3.78 3.72
N LEU A 97 18.65 3.32 3.20
CA LEU A 97 18.31 1.90 3.16
C LEU A 97 19.28 1.08 2.31
N LYS A 98 19.92 1.70 1.30
CA LYS A 98 20.97 1.04 0.52
C LYS A 98 22.11 0.55 1.40
N HIS A 99 22.61 1.40 2.30
CA HIS A 99 23.71 1.02 3.22
C HIS A 99 23.28 -0.05 4.21
N ILE A 100 22.05 0.06 4.76
CA ILE A 100 21.51 -0.98 5.66
C ILE A 100 21.40 -2.32 4.93
N LYS A 101 20.95 -2.31 3.69
CA LYS A 101 20.80 -3.54 2.88
C LYS A 101 22.13 -4.19 2.49
N GLU A 102 23.22 -3.43 2.39
CA GLU A 102 24.57 -3.99 2.17
C GLU A 102 24.97 -4.97 3.29
N GLU A 103 24.53 -4.72 4.53
CA GLU A 103 24.74 -5.57 5.70
C GLU A 103 23.61 -6.62 5.86
N ARG A 104 22.37 -6.25 5.52
CA ARG A 104 21.17 -7.09 5.66
C ARG A 104 20.57 -7.44 4.28
N LYS A 105 21.26 -8.33 3.56
CA LYS A 105 20.95 -8.68 2.15
C LYS A 105 19.54 -9.23 1.93
N ASP A 106 18.93 -9.82 2.96
CA ASP A 106 17.58 -10.41 2.89
C ASP A 106 16.47 -9.38 3.20
N MET A 107 16.82 -8.12 3.51
CA MET A 107 15.88 -7.03 3.70
C MET A 107 15.17 -6.74 2.39
N VAL A 108 13.84 -6.63 2.42
CA VAL A 108 13.01 -6.24 1.27
C VAL A 108 12.63 -4.77 1.37
N ILE A 109 12.91 -4.01 0.32
CA ILE A 109 12.59 -2.58 0.23
C ILE A 109 11.53 -2.38 -0.86
N GLY A 110 10.37 -1.85 -0.47
CA GLY A 110 9.25 -1.54 -1.33
C GLY A 110 8.94 -0.05 -1.42
N VAL A 111 8.55 0.41 -2.59
CA VAL A 111 8.02 1.76 -2.82
C VAL A 111 6.69 1.66 -3.53
N CYS A 112 5.67 2.34 -3.02
CA CYS A 112 4.33 2.29 -3.59
C CYS A 112 3.61 3.65 -3.56
N GLY A 113 2.39 3.65 -4.06
CA GLY A 113 1.50 4.82 -4.03
C GLY A 113 1.47 5.61 -5.34
N CYS A 114 1.02 6.86 -5.25
CA CYS A 114 0.81 7.70 -6.44
C CYS A 114 2.11 8.07 -7.16
N MET A 115 3.22 8.22 -6.42
CA MET A 115 4.49 8.66 -6.98
C MET A 115 4.99 7.70 -8.05
N VAL A 116 4.93 6.39 -7.79
CA VAL A 116 5.45 5.36 -8.71
C VAL A 116 4.57 5.12 -9.94
N GLN A 117 3.37 5.69 -10.01
CA GLN A 117 2.56 5.70 -11.24
C GLN A 117 3.14 6.62 -12.34
N GLN A 118 4.12 7.46 -12.01
CA GLN A 118 4.82 8.29 -12.95
C GLN A 118 5.98 7.50 -13.57
N GLU A 119 5.97 7.31 -14.89
CA GLU A 119 6.94 6.48 -15.60
C GLU A 119 8.40 6.90 -15.32
N HIS A 120 8.69 8.21 -15.36
CA HIS A 120 10.04 8.71 -15.09
C HIS A 120 10.54 8.40 -13.67
N ILE A 121 9.66 8.30 -12.69
CA ILE A 121 9.99 7.91 -11.32
C ILE A 121 10.33 6.43 -11.25
N THR A 122 9.51 5.59 -11.85
CA THR A 122 9.76 4.15 -11.87
C THR A 122 11.05 3.82 -12.59
N GLU A 123 11.32 4.49 -13.72
CA GLU A 123 12.58 4.33 -14.42
C GLU A 123 13.79 4.83 -13.61
N LYS A 124 13.64 5.93 -12.85
CA LYS A 124 14.67 6.41 -11.93
C LYS A 124 14.94 5.39 -10.81
N ILE A 125 13.88 4.80 -10.22
CA ILE A 125 14.03 3.75 -9.20
C ILE A 125 14.80 2.57 -9.78
N LYS A 126 14.42 2.04 -10.94
CA LYS A 126 15.08 0.92 -11.58
C LYS A 126 16.56 1.17 -11.90
N LYS A 127 16.93 2.40 -12.30
CA LYS A 127 18.30 2.74 -12.75
C LYS A 127 19.23 3.19 -11.62
N VAL A 128 18.70 3.85 -10.59
CA VAL A 128 19.50 4.52 -9.56
C VAL A 128 19.37 3.82 -8.20
N HIS A 129 18.23 3.19 -7.97
CA HIS A 129 17.91 2.53 -6.70
C HIS A 129 17.67 1.02 -6.90
N GLU A 130 18.63 0.35 -7.54
CA GLU A 130 18.58 -1.11 -7.83
C GLU A 130 18.41 -1.99 -6.58
N HIS A 131 18.66 -1.43 -5.39
CA HIS A 131 18.43 -2.09 -4.11
C HIS A 131 16.95 -2.13 -3.70
N VAL A 132 16.05 -1.48 -4.44
CA VAL A 132 14.59 -1.59 -4.25
C VAL A 132 14.09 -2.87 -4.90
N ASP A 133 13.42 -3.71 -4.12
CA ASP A 133 12.94 -5.03 -4.55
C ASP A 133 11.52 -5.01 -5.08
N LEU A 134 10.71 -4.02 -4.63
CA LEU A 134 9.28 -3.99 -4.89
C LEU A 134 8.80 -2.57 -5.24
N VAL A 135 8.13 -2.44 -6.37
CA VAL A 135 7.49 -1.18 -6.81
C VAL A 135 6.06 -1.48 -7.25
N PHE A 136 5.05 -0.89 -6.61
CA PHE A 136 3.67 -1.11 -7.01
C PHE A 136 2.80 0.16 -6.93
N GLY A 137 1.95 0.31 -7.92
CA GLY A 137 1.05 1.44 -8.04
C GLY A 137 -0.19 1.34 -7.14
N THR A 138 -1.00 2.39 -7.16
CA THR A 138 -2.21 2.51 -6.34
C THR A 138 -3.26 1.43 -6.66
N HIS A 139 -3.28 0.93 -7.89
CA HIS A 139 -4.23 -0.08 -8.35
C HIS A 139 -3.81 -1.51 -8.02
N ALA A 140 -2.51 -1.71 -7.78
CA ALA A 140 -1.94 -3.00 -7.42
C ALA A 140 -1.87 -3.23 -5.89
N LEU A 141 -2.40 -2.31 -5.08
CA LEU A 141 -2.32 -2.40 -3.62
C LEU A 141 -2.86 -3.73 -3.08
N TYR A 142 -3.97 -4.23 -3.60
CA TYR A 142 -4.57 -5.49 -3.16
C TYR A 142 -3.69 -6.71 -3.47
N LYS A 143 -2.78 -6.60 -4.45
CA LYS A 143 -1.81 -7.63 -4.81
C LYS A 143 -0.54 -7.61 -3.95
N MET A 144 -0.45 -6.71 -2.98
CA MET A 144 0.77 -6.57 -2.18
C MET A 144 1.28 -7.91 -1.60
N PRO A 145 0.43 -8.83 -1.12
CA PRO A 145 0.90 -10.13 -0.63
C PRO A 145 1.63 -10.98 -1.70
N GLU A 146 1.06 -11.07 -2.91
CA GLU A 146 1.69 -11.75 -4.06
C GLU A 146 3.03 -11.08 -4.41
N LEU A 147 3.00 -9.75 -4.57
CA LEU A 147 4.16 -8.97 -5.00
C LEU A 147 5.29 -9.04 -3.97
N LEU A 148 4.97 -9.01 -2.68
CA LEU A 148 5.94 -9.20 -1.60
C LEU A 148 6.53 -10.61 -1.61
N TYR A 149 5.68 -11.65 -1.75
CA TYR A 149 6.14 -13.02 -1.87
C TYR A 149 7.13 -13.19 -3.02
N ARG A 150 6.81 -12.64 -4.19
CA ARG A 150 7.68 -12.65 -5.36
C ARG A 150 8.99 -11.88 -5.12
N ALA A 151 8.92 -10.70 -4.50
CA ALA A 151 10.13 -9.92 -4.19
C ALA A 151 11.09 -10.67 -3.27
N ILE A 152 10.57 -11.47 -2.32
CA ILE A 152 11.38 -12.32 -1.44
C ILE A 152 12.08 -13.46 -2.22
N HIS A 153 11.39 -14.05 -3.22
CA HIS A 153 11.84 -15.30 -3.85
C HIS A 153 12.50 -15.14 -5.23
N GLU A 154 12.15 -14.09 -6.00
CA GLU A 154 12.60 -13.97 -7.40
C GLU A 154 13.97 -13.29 -7.57
N LYS A 155 14.55 -12.72 -6.51
CA LYS A 155 15.85 -12.01 -6.52
C LYS A 155 15.99 -10.95 -7.64
N LYS A 156 14.88 -10.35 -8.03
CA LYS A 156 14.80 -9.24 -9.01
C LYS A 156 13.76 -8.24 -8.54
N THR A 157 13.87 -7.00 -8.96
CA THR A 157 12.86 -5.98 -8.68
C THR A 157 11.52 -6.39 -9.29
N VAL A 158 10.51 -6.58 -8.44
CA VAL A 158 9.12 -6.83 -8.84
C VAL A 158 8.42 -5.48 -9.06
N VAL A 159 7.87 -5.28 -10.24
CA VAL A 159 7.19 -4.01 -10.60
C VAL A 159 5.77 -4.32 -11.06
N ASP A 160 4.78 -3.69 -10.44
CA ASP A 160 3.37 -3.71 -10.87
C ASP A 160 2.78 -2.29 -10.76
N ILE A 161 2.86 -1.55 -11.88
CA ILE A 161 2.33 -0.18 -12.00
C ILE A 161 1.23 -0.08 -13.06
N ASP A 162 0.82 -1.24 -13.61
CA ASP A 162 -0.07 -1.29 -14.75
C ASP A 162 -1.50 -0.82 -14.45
N SER A 163 -2.07 -0.22 -15.48
CA SER A 163 -3.43 0.24 -15.71
C SER A 163 -4.05 1.20 -14.69
N CYS A 164 -4.32 2.41 -15.14
CA CYS A 164 -5.15 3.40 -14.44
C CYS A 164 -6.65 3.04 -14.39
N ASP A 165 -7.08 1.94 -15.00
CA ASP A 165 -8.48 1.48 -15.01
C ASP A 165 -8.76 0.45 -13.91
N GLY A 166 -8.16 0.68 -12.73
CA GLY A 166 -8.22 -0.22 -11.59
C GLY A 166 -9.63 -0.57 -11.15
N ALA A 167 -9.79 -1.82 -10.71
CA ALA A 167 -10.96 -2.26 -9.98
C ALA A 167 -10.86 -1.83 -8.50
N ILE A 168 -12.00 -1.83 -7.80
CA ILE A 168 -12.05 -1.64 -6.36
C ILE A 168 -11.90 -3.02 -5.71
N ALA A 169 -10.97 -3.13 -4.77
CA ALA A 169 -10.87 -4.27 -3.88
C ALA A 169 -11.59 -3.91 -2.57
N GLU A 170 -12.62 -4.67 -2.26
CA GLU A 170 -13.29 -4.63 -0.97
C GLU A 170 -12.65 -5.66 -0.01
N ASP A 171 -13.00 -5.61 1.26
CA ASP A 171 -12.60 -6.57 2.30
C ASP A 171 -11.08 -6.73 2.50
N ILE A 172 -10.27 -5.74 2.07
CA ILE A 172 -8.85 -5.72 2.41
C ILE A 172 -8.71 -5.49 3.92
N PRO A 173 -7.92 -6.32 4.62
CA PRO A 173 -7.68 -6.14 6.06
C PRO A 173 -7.05 -4.78 6.33
N ILE A 174 -7.50 -4.10 7.38
CA ILE A 174 -7.06 -2.76 7.75
C ILE A 174 -6.53 -2.79 9.18
N MET A 175 -5.32 -2.29 9.39
CA MET A 175 -4.75 -2.03 10.69
C MET A 175 -4.76 -0.51 10.92
N ARG A 176 -5.70 -0.04 11.70
CA ARG A 176 -5.86 1.40 11.99
C ARG A 176 -4.78 1.90 12.92
N ASP A 177 -4.35 3.14 12.70
CA ASP A 177 -3.36 3.81 13.55
C ASP A 177 -4.01 4.48 14.78
N ASP A 178 -5.30 4.78 14.72
CA ASP A 178 -6.08 5.44 15.78
C ASP A 178 -7.40 4.69 16.00
N ASP A 179 -7.71 4.39 17.26
CA ASP A 179 -8.96 3.72 17.63
C ASP A 179 -10.17 4.68 17.65
N LYS A 180 -9.95 5.99 17.73
CA LYS A 180 -11.00 7.02 17.78
C LYS A 180 -11.28 7.68 16.45
N LYS A 181 -10.30 7.69 15.55
CA LYS A 181 -10.39 8.32 14.22
C LYS A 181 -10.14 7.32 13.12
N ALA A 182 -10.94 7.38 12.05
CA ALA A 182 -10.76 6.51 10.90
C ALA A 182 -10.94 7.25 9.58
N TRP A 183 -10.16 6.82 8.60
CA TRP A 183 -10.31 7.20 7.21
C TRP A 183 -11.10 6.12 6.47
N VAL A 184 -12.19 6.49 5.81
CA VAL A 184 -12.98 5.56 4.99
C VAL A 184 -13.01 6.08 3.56
N SER A 185 -12.31 5.40 2.66
CA SER A 185 -12.36 5.72 1.23
C SER A 185 -13.72 5.34 0.68
N VAL A 186 -14.46 6.30 0.16
CA VAL A 186 -15.77 6.08 -0.47
C VAL A 186 -15.67 6.01 -1.98
N MET A 187 -14.60 6.59 -2.55
CA MET A 187 -14.35 6.60 -3.99
C MET A 187 -12.87 6.80 -4.29
N TYR A 188 -12.46 6.45 -5.49
CA TYR A 188 -11.09 6.58 -6.01
C TYR A 188 -11.10 7.26 -7.38
N GLY A 189 -10.03 8.02 -7.68
CA GLY A 189 -9.85 8.69 -8.96
C GLY A 189 -10.68 9.95 -9.12
N CYS A 190 -10.54 10.61 -10.28
CA CYS A 190 -11.26 11.84 -10.57
C CYS A 190 -11.36 12.07 -12.09
N ASN A 191 -12.52 12.48 -12.56
CA ASN A 191 -12.79 12.74 -13.98
C ASN A 191 -12.69 14.24 -14.37
N ASN A 192 -12.32 15.12 -13.46
CA ASN A 192 -12.32 16.56 -13.75
C ASN A 192 -11.17 17.00 -14.66
N PHE A 193 -10.04 16.27 -14.68
CA PHE A 193 -8.88 16.59 -15.53
C PHE A 193 -8.47 18.08 -15.50
N CYS A 194 -8.50 18.71 -14.31
CA CYS A 194 -8.03 20.08 -14.14
C CYS A 194 -6.58 20.21 -14.64
N SER A 195 -6.25 21.33 -15.30
CA SER A 195 -4.98 21.52 -16.02
C SER A 195 -3.71 21.32 -15.17
N TYR A 196 -3.79 21.51 -13.87
CA TYR A 196 -2.67 21.37 -12.93
C TYR A 196 -2.71 20.05 -12.14
N CYS A 197 -3.70 19.18 -12.35
CA CYS A 197 -3.96 18.06 -11.46
C CYS A 197 -3.46 16.73 -12.01
N ILE A 198 -2.59 16.07 -11.26
CA ILE A 198 -2.05 14.74 -11.63
C ILE A 198 -2.98 13.57 -11.25
N VAL A 199 -3.99 13.80 -10.40
CA VAL A 199 -4.83 12.73 -9.83
C VAL A 199 -5.42 11.77 -10.88
N PRO A 200 -6.01 12.24 -12.01
CA PRO A 200 -6.56 11.33 -13.02
C PRO A 200 -5.51 10.37 -13.62
N TYR A 201 -4.24 10.77 -13.62
CA TYR A 201 -3.13 10.00 -14.20
C TYR A 201 -2.52 9.00 -13.23
N VAL A 202 -2.61 9.25 -11.92
CA VAL A 202 -1.99 8.40 -10.89
C VAL A 202 -2.99 7.60 -10.06
N ARG A 203 -4.28 8.00 -10.05
CA ARG A 203 -5.38 7.26 -9.40
C ARG A 203 -6.50 6.87 -10.35
N GLY A 204 -6.36 7.22 -11.64
CA GLY A 204 -7.26 6.83 -12.72
C GLY A 204 -8.61 7.52 -12.69
N ARG A 205 -9.54 6.96 -13.46
CA ARG A 205 -10.93 7.42 -13.57
C ARG A 205 -11.67 7.22 -12.26
N GLU A 206 -12.71 8.03 -12.09
CA GLU A 206 -13.58 8.02 -10.93
C GLU A 206 -14.32 6.68 -10.76
N ARG A 207 -14.23 6.12 -9.58
CA ARG A 207 -14.85 4.85 -9.18
C ARG A 207 -15.39 4.98 -7.77
N SER A 208 -16.69 4.82 -7.58
CA SER A 208 -17.34 4.85 -6.26
C SER A 208 -17.50 3.43 -5.71
N ARG A 209 -17.24 3.26 -4.43
CA ARG A 209 -17.63 2.06 -3.69
C ARG A 209 -19.15 2.02 -3.54
N THR A 210 -19.70 0.84 -3.32
CA THR A 210 -21.13 0.72 -3.08
C THR A 210 -21.50 1.32 -1.71
N PRO A 211 -22.69 1.93 -1.58
CA PRO A 211 -23.14 2.46 -0.29
C PRO A 211 -23.17 1.38 0.80
N GLU A 212 -23.54 0.16 0.44
CA GLU A 212 -23.62 -0.98 1.35
C GLU A 212 -22.25 -1.31 1.96
N ALA A 213 -21.19 -1.36 1.14
CA ALA A 213 -19.83 -1.63 1.60
C ALA A 213 -19.31 -0.50 2.51
N VAL A 214 -19.57 0.76 2.14
CA VAL A 214 -19.19 1.92 2.97
C VAL A 214 -19.91 1.90 4.31
N ILE A 215 -21.23 1.67 4.30
CA ILE A 215 -22.04 1.61 5.52
C ILE A 215 -21.60 0.45 6.41
N ALA A 216 -21.28 -0.71 5.84
CA ALA A 216 -20.79 -1.86 6.60
C ALA A 216 -19.48 -1.52 7.33
N GLU A 217 -18.50 -0.94 6.62
CA GLU A 217 -17.23 -0.50 7.21
C GLU A 217 -17.45 0.54 8.32
N VAL A 218 -18.31 1.54 8.10
CA VAL A 218 -18.63 2.56 9.10
C VAL A 218 -19.27 1.95 10.34
N LYS A 219 -20.24 1.03 10.18
CA LYS A 219 -20.88 0.33 11.31
C LYS A 219 -19.88 -0.46 12.14
N GLU A 220 -18.94 -1.14 11.50
CA GLU A 220 -17.89 -1.87 12.20
C GLU A 220 -16.98 -0.93 13.00
N LEU A 221 -16.60 0.20 12.44
CA LEU A 221 -15.80 1.23 13.12
C LEU A 221 -16.52 1.79 14.35
N VAL A 222 -17.79 2.14 14.20
CA VAL A 222 -18.62 2.62 15.32
C VAL A 222 -18.75 1.56 16.42
N ALA A 223 -18.97 0.28 16.05
CA ALA A 223 -19.05 -0.82 17.01
C ALA A 223 -17.74 -1.04 17.78
N ARG A 224 -16.59 -0.70 17.19
CA ARG A 224 -15.26 -0.69 17.85
C ARG A 224 -14.99 0.56 18.68
N GLY A 225 -15.90 1.54 18.70
CA GLY A 225 -15.80 2.77 19.49
C GLY A 225 -15.11 3.93 18.79
N CYS A 226 -14.98 3.87 17.47
CA CYS A 226 -14.52 5.00 16.66
C CYS A 226 -15.56 6.13 16.73
N SER A 227 -15.11 7.35 17.03
CA SER A 227 -15.97 8.53 17.24
C SER A 227 -15.84 9.59 16.13
N GLU A 228 -14.79 9.52 15.30
CA GLU A 228 -14.56 10.45 14.19
C GLU A 228 -14.25 9.66 12.92
N ILE A 229 -15.10 9.79 11.91
CA ILE A 229 -14.92 9.11 10.64
C ILE A 229 -14.87 10.15 9.52
N ALA A 230 -13.76 10.21 8.80
CA ALA A 230 -13.61 11.06 7.63
C ALA A 230 -13.78 10.22 6.35
N LEU A 231 -14.74 10.61 5.53
CA LEU A 231 -14.97 10.01 4.21
C LEU A 231 -13.99 10.59 3.20
N LEU A 232 -13.21 9.73 2.56
CA LEU A 232 -12.17 10.12 1.61
C LEU A 232 -12.60 9.89 0.16
N GLY A 233 -12.25 10.83 -0.70
CA GLY A 233 -12.37 10.74 -2.14
C GLY A 233 -11.66 11.90 -2.82
N GLN A 234 -11.21 11.72 -4.06
CA GLN A 234 -10.52 12.78 -4.80
C GLN A 234 -11.51 13.84 -5.34
N ASN A 235 -12.79 13.47 -5.46
CA ASN A 235 -13.88 14.38 -5.79
C ASN A 235 -15.18 13.86 -5.14
N VAL A 236 -15.32 14.02 -3.83
CA VAL A 236 -16.43 13.45 -3.04
C VAL A 236 -17.81 13.89 -3.56
N ASN A 237 -17.92 15.08 -4.19
CA ASN A 237 -19.17 15.57 -4.76
C ASN A 237 -19.69 14.74 -5.95
N SER A 238 -18.85 13.87 -6.53
CA SER A 238 -19.25 12.97 -7.61
C SER A 238 -19.59 11.56 -7.13
N TYR A 239 -19.54 11.30 -5.83
CA TYR A 239 -19.84 9.97 -5.31
C TYR A 239 -21.20 9.46 -5.80
N GLY A 240 -21.20 8.24 -6.35
CA GLY A 240 -22.40 7.55 -6.83
C GLY A 240 -22.94 8.01 -8.20
N LYS A 241 -22.20 8.85 -8.94
CA LYS A 241 -22.59 9.28 -10.29
C LYS A 241 -22.19 8.26 -11.34
#